data_aa2972d314b476636f914cb9ae52bd2d
#
_entry.id   aa2972d314b476636f914cb9ae52bd2d
#
_cell.length_a   1.000
_cell.length_b   1.000
_cell.length_c   1.000
_cell.angle_alpha   90.00
_cell.angle_beta   90.00
_cell.angle_gamma   90.00
#
_symmetry.space_group_name_H-M   'P 1'
#
loop_
_entity.id
_entity.type
_entity.pdbx_description
1 polymer ?
#
loop_
_entity_poly.entity_id
_entity_poly.type
_entity_poly.pdbx_seq_one_letter_code
_entity_poly.pdbx_strand_id
1 'polypeptide(L)'
;MNLPLTQSDHDVRAALKTIWGYDDFRPPQKEIVNSLILQKDALIIMPTGGGKSICFQLPALLKTGLTLVISPLVALMENQVEELRQKQQKAALLHSELPALQRQKTLQALEKKELRLLYLSPETLLSPIVWQKLSNPQLQINGLILDEAHCLVQWGDTFRPAYRRLGTVREALLKSKPPGAKISIAAFTATADPLAQKIISQVLKLDKPDIFKINPYRQNLNPIVRIAWTPKGRKQQLLNFIQKRPKQVGLIYVRTRKDSEYLSQWLIENGYQTASYHAGLSPAERRNIEANWLGGKILFVVCTCAFGMGINKSDVRWVVHFHAPHLLSEYVQEIGRAGRDGKPADVLTLISEPTGFLDSGDKQRQKFFEQQLQLQQQKARKLVNKLPPQGEINTIIKQFPDSAVALSLLHSNGQLEWLDPFHYSISSQSVNSSKTQLQAGKQMTSYLTIKQCRWRFLLNAFGFETPTVNWCCGHCDNCD
;
A
#
# COMPACT_ATOMS: atom_id res chain seq x y z
N MET A 1 -27.92 0.04 -31.77
CA MET A 1 -26.56 0.61 -31.87
C MET A 1 -26.49 1.81 -30.92
N ASN A 2 -26.16 1.60 -29.65
CA ASN A 2 -25.91 2.70 -28.71
C ASN A 2 -24.41 2.93 -28.68
N LEU A 3 -23.96 4.00 -29.32
CA LEU A 3 -22.63 4.54 -29.16
C LEU A 3 -22.40 4.87 -27.68
N PRO A 4 -21.26 4.54 -27.06
CA PRO A 4 -20.97 4.95 -25.71
C PRO A 4 -20.92 6.49 -25.71
N LEU A 5 -21.76 7.09 -24.86
CA LEU A 5 -21.71 8.51 -24.53
C LEU A 5 -20.27 8.86 -24.15
N THR A 6 -19.58 9.54 -25.03
CA THR A 6 -18.34 10.25 -24.68
C THR A 6 -18.74 11.32 -23.69
N GLN A 7 -18.54 11.07 -22.40
CA GLN A 7 -18.71 12.12 -21.40
C GLN A 7 -17.76 13.26 -21.79
N SER A 8 -18.33 14.43 -22.01
CA SER A 8 -17.52 15.59 -22.38
C SER A 8 -16.55 15.92 -21.25
N ASP A 9 -15.40 16.48 -21.56
CA ASP A 9 -14.45 17.02 -20.55
C ASP A 9 -15.15 17.97 -19.56
N HIS A 10 -16.18 18.66 -20.02
CA HIS A 10 -17.00 19.56 -19.21
C HIS A 10 -17.79 18.80 -18.14
N ASP A 11 -18.39 17.65 -18.47
CA ASP A 11 -19.18 16.85 -17.53
C ASP A 11 -18.30 16.23 -16.43
N VAL A 12 -17.09 15.81 -16.77
CA VAL A 12 -16.12 15.24 -15.82
C VAL A 12 -15.63 16.29 -14.82
N ARG A 13 -15.34 17.51 -15.29
CA ARG A 13 -14.95 18.64 -14.40
C ARG A 13 -16.13 19.10 -13.54
N ALA A 14 -17.32 19.21 -14.11
CA ALA A 14 -18.51 19.57 -13.37
C ALA A 14 -18.78 18.59 -12.22
N ALA A 15 -18.63 17.28 -12.46
CA ALA A 15 -18.76 16.27 -11.43
C ALA A 15 -17.65 16.36 -10.35
N LEU A 16 -16.40 16.63 -10.75
CA LEU A 16 -15.30 16.86 -9.80
C LEU A 16 -15.63 18.04 -8.87
N LYS A 17 -16.11 19.14 -9.42
CA LYS A 17 -16.50 20.33 -8.65
C LYS A 17 -17.69 20.04 -7.73
N THR A 18 -18.71 19.36 -8.22
CA THR A 18 -19.92 19.05 -7.45
C THR A 18 -19.64 18.11 -6.29
N ILE A 19 -18.81 17.07 -6.49
CA ILE A 19 -18.58 16.02 -5.47
C ILE A 19 -17.47 16.41 -4.49
N TRP A 20 -16.36 17.00 -4.97
CA TRP A 20 -15.20 17.31 -4.14
C TRP A 20 -14.92 18.79 -3.93
N GLY A 21 -15.57 19.70 -4.68
CA GLY A 21 -15.36 21.14 -4.60
C GLY A 21 -14.09 21.62 -5.31
N TYR A 22 -13.47 20.79 -6.15
CA TYR A 22 -12.26 21.18 -6.90
C TYR A 22 -12.62 21.70 -8.28
N ASP A 23 -12.04 22.84 -8.66
CA ASP A 23 -12.30 23.46 -9.96
C ASP A 23 -11.58 22.75 -11.11
N ASP A 24 -10.43 22.13 -10.86
CA ASP A 24 -9.66 21.40 -11.88
C ASP A 24 -8.84 20.26 -11.28
N PHE A 25 -8.38 19.39 -12.16
CA PHE A 25 -7.50 18.27 -11.84
C PHE A 25 -6.06 18.72 -11.63
N ARG A 26 -5.37 18.03 -10.72
CA ARG A 26 -3.90 18.11 -10.65
C ARG A 26 -3.31 17.20 -11.73
N PRO A 27 -2.25 17.62 -12.46
CA PRO A 27 -1.58 16.71 -13.40
C PRO A 27 -1.03 15.47 -12.70
N PRO A 28 -1.18 14.25 -13.26
CA PRO A 28 -1.94 13.85 -14.46
C PRO A 28 -3.30 13.20 -14.10
N GLN A 29 -4.02 13.68 -13.08
CA GLN A 29 -5.30 13.08 -12.65
C GLN A 29 -6.32 13.02 -13.79
N LYS A 30 -6.38 14.03 -14.65
CA LYS A 30 -7.32 14.09 -15.78
C LYS A 30 -7.08 12.94 -16.76
N GLU A 31 -5.83 12.70 -17.12
CA GLU A 31 -5.43 11.65 -18.06
C GLU A 31 -5.75 10.28 -17.48
N ILE A 32 -5.51 10.08 -16.17
CA ILE A 32 -5.85 8.84 -15.47
C ILE A 32 -7.37 8.64 -15.48
N VAL A 33 -8.15 9.66 -15.11
CA VAL A 33 -9.62 9.61 -15.11
C VAL A 33 -10.15 9.25 -16.49
N ASN A 34 -9.64 9.86 -17.55
CA ASN A 34 -10.05 9.60 -18.94
C ASN A 34 -9.71 8.16 -19.36
N SER A 35 -8.52 7.64 -19.01
CA SER A 35 -8.14 6.25 -19.25
C SER A 35 -9.13 5.27 -18.63
N LEU A 36 -9.55 5.51 -17.37
CA LEU A 36 -10.49 4.66 -16.67
C LEU A 36 -11.94 4.82 -17.16
N ILE A 37 -12.34 6.02 -17.61
CA ILE A 37 -13.62 6.22 -18.30
C ILE A 37 -13.67 5.40 -19.58
N LEU A 38 -12.57 5.31 -20.33
CA LEU A 38 -12.45 4.52 -21.54
C LEU A 38 -12.29 3.01 -21.28
N GLN A 39 -12.34 2.58 -20.00
CA GLN A 39 -12.15 1.19 -19.58
C GLN A 39 -10.84 0.57 -20.10
N LYS A 40 -9.76 1.33 -20.11
CA LYS A 40 -8.43 0.81 -20.37
C LYS A 40 -7.84 0.22 -19.09
N ASP A 41 -6.99 -0.79 -19.23
CA ASP A 41 -6.14 -1.20 -18.12
C ASP A 41 -5.10 -0.11 -17.83
N ALA A 42 -4.74 0.07 -16.56
CA ALA A 42 -3.80 1.11 -16.18
C ALA A 42 -2.91 0.72 -14.99
N LEU A 43 -1.66 1.18 -15.02
CA LEU A 43 -0.73 1.13 -13.89
C LEU A 43 -0.38 2.56 -13.47
N ILE A 44 -0.78 2.92 -12.26
CA ILE A 44 -0.63 4.28 -11.74
C ILE A 44 0.33 4.29 -10.55
N ILE A 45 1.50 4.92 -10.75
CA ILE A 45 2.51 5.15 -9.72
C ILE A 45 2.44 6.61 -9.33
N MET A 46 1.77 6.87 -8.21
CA MET A 46 1.46 8.21 -7.74
C MET A 46 1.78 8.34 -6.25
N PRO A 47 2.58 9.32 -5.82
CA PRO A 47 2.93 9.51 -4.41
C PRO A 47 1.71 9.63 -3.50
N THR A 48 1.91 9.35 -2.20
CA THR A 48 0.90 9.62 -1.18
C THR A 48 0.57 11.11 -1.14
N GLY A 49 -0.73 11.45 -1.02
CA GLY A 49 -1.20 12.84 -1.09
C GLY A 49 -1.42 13.38 -2.50
N GLY A 50 -1.11 12.62 -3.55
CA GLY A 50 -1.35 13.00 -4.95
C GLY A 50 -2.82 12.95 -5.38
N GLY A 51 -3.74 12.50 -4.53
CA GLY A 51 -5.17 12.41 -4.86
C GLY A 51 -5.53 11.16 -5.67
N LYS A 52 -4.85 10.03 -5.43
CA LYS A 52 -5.13 8.73 -6.08
C LYS A 52 -6.60 8.33 -6.05
N SER A 53 -7.28 8.52 -4.90
CA SER A 53 -8.66 8.07 -4.72
C SER A 53 -9.63 8.72 -5.70
N ILE A 54 -9.49 10.01 -5.96
CA ILE A 54 -10.34 10.72 -6.92
C ILE A 54 -10.20 10.13 -8.33
N CYS A 55 -9.00 9.73 -8.71
CA CYS A 55 -8.73 9.19 -10.04
C CYS A 55 -9.55 7.94 -10.39
N PHE A 56 -9.92 7.11 -9.40
CA PHE A 56 -10.76 5.95 -9.65
C PHE A 56 -12.21 6.11 -9.12
N GLN A 57 -12.41 6.93 -8.09
CA GLN A 57 -13.75 7.17 -7.56
C GLN A 57 -14.62 7.93 -8.56
N LEU A 58 -14.09 8.99 -9.16
CA LEU A 58 -14.85 9.80 -10.10
C LEU A 58 -15.31 9.01 -11.33
N PRO A 59 -14.47 8.25 -12.06
CA PRO A 59 -14.93 7.39 -13.15
C PRO A 59 -15.98 6.38 -12.73
N ALA A 60 -15.85 5.80 -11.54
CA ALA A 60 -16.81 4.82 -11.01
C ALA A 60 -18.17 5.43 -10.72
N LEU A 61 -18.21 6.68 -10.24
CA LEU A 61 -19.45 7.39 -9.92
C LEU A 61 -20.17 7.91 -11.18
N LEU A 62 -19.42 8.24 -12.21
CA LEU A 62 -19.96 8.71 -13.48
C LEU A 62 -20.59 7.61 -14.34
N LYS A 63 -20.20 6.35 -14.11
CA LYS A 63 -20.69 5.19 -14.88
C LYS A 63 -21.81 4.44 -14.16
N THR A 64 -22.70 3.85 -14.94
CA THR A 64 -23.62 2.82 -14.45
C THR A 64 -22.85 1.52 -14.22
N GLY A 65 -23.29 0.70 -13.26
CA GLY A 65 -22.61 -0.54 -12.89
C GLY A 65 -21.69 -0.36 -11.67
N LEU A 66 -21.02 -1.43 -11.31
CA LEU A 66 -20.21 -1.56 -10.10
C LEU A 66 -18.71 -1.49 -10.42
N THR A 67 -17.95 -0.73 -9.66
CA THR A 67 -16.49 -0.78 -9.62
C THR A 67 -16.06 -1.40 -8.29
N LEU A 68 -15.24 -2.45 -8.36
CA LEU A 68 -14.67 -3.11 -7.19
C LEU A 68 -13.33 -2.46 -6.84
N VAL A 69 -13.17 -2.05 -5.58
CA VAL A 69 -11.91 -1.49 -5.07
C VAL A 69 -11.31 -2.47 -4.07
N ILE A 70 -10.21 -3.09 -4.46
CA ILE A 70 -9.50 -4.06 -3.64
C ILE A 70 -8.39 -3.32 -2.88
N SER A 71 -8.49 -3.31 -1.55
CA SER A 71 -7.51 -2.65 -0.68
C SER A 71 -7.07 -3.58 0.46
N PRO A 72 -5.77 -3.53 0.86
CA PRO A 72 -5.25 -4.37 1.93
C PRO A 72 -5.66 -3.91 3.34
N LEU A 73 -6.21 -2.71 3.48
CA LEU A 73 -6.31 -2.02 4.74
C LEU A 73 -7.76 -1.62 5.06
N VAL A 74 -8.29 -2.21 6.14
CA VAL A 74 -9.65 -1.95 6.60
C VAL A 74 -9.87 -0.48 6.95
N ALA A 75 -8.98 0.13 7.74
CA ALA A 75 -9.11 1.52 8.14
C ALA A 75 -9.10 2.50 6.95
N LEU A 76 -8.30 2.22 5.89
CA LEU A 76 -8.30 3.03 4.68
C LEU A 76 -9.63 2.93 3.94
N MET A 77 -10.18 1.70 3.81
CA MET A 77 -11.48 1.49 3.19
C MET A 77 -12.60 2.19 3.97
N GLU A 78 -12.60 2.09 5.30
CA GLU A 78 -13.58 2.75 6.18
C GLU A 78 -13.55 4.27 5.96
N ASN A 79 -12.39 4.89 6.00
CA ASN A 79 -12.24 6.34 5.80
C ASN A 79 -12.70 6.80 4.42
N GLN A 80 -12.34 6.08 3.36
CA GLN A 80 -12.74 6.42 1.99
C GLN A 80 -14.24 6.27 1.76
N VAL A 81 -14.85 5.19 2.30
CA VAL A 81 -16.29 4.98 2.16
C VAL A 81 -17.08 5.98 3.00
N GLU A 82 -16.60 6.32 4.20
CA GLU A 82 -17.24 7.33 5.04
C GLU A 82 -17.22 8.70 4.37
N GLU A 83 -16.09 9.13 3.79
CA GLU A 83 -15.99 10.36 3.01
C GLU A 83 -16.99 10.37 1.83
N LEU A 84 -17.10 9.27 1.10
CA LEU A 84 -18.05 9.15 -0.01
C LEU A 84 -19.51 9.19 0.46
N ARG A 85 -19.82 8.56 1.60
CA ARG A 85 -21.17 8.61 2.18
C ARG A 85 -21.57 10.00 2.65
N GLN A 86 -20.65 10.74 3.26
CA GLN A 86 -20.87 12.15 3.63
C GLN A 86 -21.17 13.02 2.41
N LYS A 87 -20.62 12.65 1.25
CA LYS A 87 -20.91 13.25 -0.06
C LYS A 87 -22.12 12.61 -0.77
N GLN A 88 -22.92 11.80 -0.05
CA GLN A 88 -24.13 11.13 -0.56
C GLN A 88 -23.86 10.21 -1.76
N GLN A 89 -22.64 9.65 -1.87
CA GLN A 89 -22.30 8.76 -2.96
C GLN A 89 -22.62 7.29 -2.63
N LYS A 90 -23.00 6.52 -3.65
CA LYS A 90 -23.39 5.09 -3.55
C LYS A 90 -22.18 4.18 -3.38
N ALA A 91 -21.53 4.23 -2.22
CA ALA A 91 -20.37 3.44 -1.87
C ALA A 91 -20.60 2.60 -0.60
N ALA A 92 -20.02 1.40 -0.60
CA ALA A 92 -20.05 0.49 0.54
C ALA A 92 -18.74 -0.26 0.68
N LEU A 93 -18.56 -0.93 1.83
CA LEU A 93 -17.39 -1.77 2.08
C LEU A 93 -17.81 -3.13 2.66
N LEU A 94 -16.96 -4.14 2.42
CA LEU A 94 -17.06 -5.47 3.00
C LEU A 94 -15.67 -5.94 3.45
N HIS A 95 -15.57 -6.34 4.73
CA HIS A 95 -14.40 -7.00 5.31
C HIS A 95 -14.84 -7.93 6.45
N SER A 96 -13.92 -8.76 6.95
CA SER A 96 -14.21 -9.78 7.95
C SER A 96 -14.69 -9.23 9.30
N GLU A 97 -14.21 -8.04 9.69
CA GLU A 97 -14.52 -7.40 10.97
C GLU A 97 -15.83 -6.58 10.95
N LEU A 98 -16.50 -6.50 9.79
CA LEU A 98 -17.73 -5.73 9.66
C LEU A 98 -18.88 -6.38 10.47
N PRO A 99 -19.63 -5.61 11.29
CA PRO A 99 -20.78 -6.12 12.00
C PRO A 99 -21.80 -6.81 11.09
N ALA A 100 -22.39 -7.91 11.55
CA ALA A 100 -23.26 -8.76 10.73
C ALA A 100 -24.40 -7.99 10.05
N LEU A 101 -25.05 -7.08 10.76
CA LEU A 101 -26.13 -6.25 10.21
C LEU A 101 -25.65 -5.34 9.07
N GLN A 102 -24.48 -4.71 9.22
CA GLN A 102 -23.92 -3.85 8.17
C GLN A 102 -23.50 -4.68 6.95
N ARG A 103 -22.90 -5.85 7.19
CA ARG A 103 -22.55 -6.81 6.13
C ARG A 103 -23.79 -7.23 5.34
N GLN A 104 -24.88 -7.58 6.02
CA GLN A 104 -26.15 -7.96 5.38
C GLN A 104 -26.72 -6.81 4.54
N LYS A 105 -26.77 -5.58 5.08
CA LYS A 105 -27.22 -4.39 4.32
C LYS A 105 -26.39 -4.17 3.06
N THR A 106 -25.06 -4.29 3.16
CA THR A 106 -24.18 -4.13 1.99
C THR A 106 -24.41 -5.22 0.93
N LEU A 107 -24.61 -6.48 1.35
CA LEU A 107 -24.91 -7.57 0.43
C LEU A 107 -26.29 -7.40 -0.26
N GLN A 108 -27.29 -6.88 0.44
CA GLN A 108 -28.59 -6.54 -0.12
C GLN A 108 -28.49 -5.39 -1.14
N ALA A 109 -27.74 -4.32 -0.81
CA ALA A 109 -27.50 -3.20 -1.74
C ALA A 109 -26.76 -3.64 -3.01
N LEU A 110 -25.82 -4.62 -2.88
CA LEU A 110 -25.15 -5.26 -4.01
C LEU A 110 -26.13 -6.01 -4.91
N GLU A 111 -27.03 -6.81 -4.33
CA GLU A 111 -28.07 -7.56 -5.07
C GLU A 111 -29.04 -6.64 -5.80
N LYS A 112 -29.45 -5.55 -5.14
CA LYS A 112 -30.32 -4.52 -5.73
C LYS A 112 -29.61 -3.62 -6.75
N LYS A 113 -28.30 -3.82 -7.00
CA LYS A 113 -27.48 -3.03 -7.94
C LYS A 113 -27.45 -1.53 -7.62
N GLU A 114 -27.57 -1.17 -6.34
CA GLU A 114 -27.61 0.20 -5.85
C GLU A 114 -26.20 0.84 -5.75
N LEU A 115 -25.14 0.01 -5.69
CA LEU A 115 -23.77 0.46 -5.45
C LEU A 115 -23.08 0.86 -6.75
N ARG A 116 -22.25 1.89 -6.67
CA ARG A 116 -21.28 2.30 -7.69
C ARG A 116 -19.87 1.85 -7.34
N LEU A 117 -19.52 1.88 -6.06
CA LEU A 117 -18.24 1.47 -5.52
C LEU A 117 -18.44 0.46 -4.41
N LEU A 118 -17.71 -0.66 -4.47
CA LEU A 118 -17.64 -1.64 -3.41
C LEU A 118 -16.18 -1.89 -3.04
N TYR A 119 -15.83 -1.49 -1.82
CA TYR A 119 -14.50 -1.70 -1.26
C TYR A 119 -14.43 -3.07 -0.57
N LEU A 120 -13.37 -3.83 -0.86
CA LEU A 120 -13.21 -5.21 -0.41
C LEU A 120 -11.76 -5.50 -0.04
N SER A 121 -11.55 -6.36 0.97
CA SER A 121 -10.25 -7.04 1.07
C SER A 121 -10.17 -8.18 0.02
N PRO A 122 -8.98 -8.59 -0.41
CA PRO A 122 -8.82 -9.71 -1.35
C PRO A 122 -9.50 -10.99 -0.87
N GLU A 123 -9.42 -11.29 0.43
CA GLU A 123 -10.02 -12.47 1.04
C GLU A 123 -11.56 -12.40 0.99
N THR A 124 -12.11 -11.21 1.20
CA THR A 124 -13.56 -11.00 1.14
C THR A 124 -14.08 -11.10 -0.29
N LEU A 125 -13.36 -10.54 -1.26
CA LEU A 125 -13.66 -10.69 -2.69
C LEU A 125 -13.79 -12.17 -3.06
N LEU A 126 -12.86 -13.00 -2.59
CA LEU A 126 -12.76 -14.42 -2.90
C LEU A 126 -13.57 -15.31 -1.94
N SER A 127 -14.39 -14.74 -1.06
CA SER A 127 -15.29 -15.52 -0.21
C SER A 127 -16.47 -16.06 -1.03
N PRO A 128 -16.96 -17.30 -0.76
CA PRO A 128 -18.02 -17.92 -1.57
C PRO A 128 -19.28 -17.06 -1.70
N ILE A 129 -19.71 -16.44 -0.60
CA ILE A 129 -20.93 -15.62 -0.56
C ILE A 129 -20.81 -14.38 -1.46
N VAL A 130 -19.67 -13.67 -1.38
CA VAL A 130 -19.43 -12.46 -2.19
C VAL A 130 -19.21 -12.85 -3.64
N TRP A 131 -18.41 -13.90 -3.90
CA TRP A 131 -18.13 -14.38 -5.24
C TRP A 131 -19.39 -14.77 -6.01
N GLN A 132 -20.30 -15.52 -5.37
CA GLN A 132 -21.58 -15.90 -5.95
C GLN A 132 -22.41 -14.69 -6.40
N LYS A 133 -22.46 -13.63 -5.56
CA LYS A 133 -23.17 -12.40 -5.92
C LYS A 133 -22.51 -11.64 -7.05
N LEU A 134 -21.19 -11.56 -7.05
CA LEU A 134 -20.42 -10.89 -8.11
C LEU A 134 -20.52 -11.65 -9.45
N SER A 135 -20.68 -12.97 -9.42
CA SER A 135 -20.87 -13.82 -10.60
C SER A 135 -22.29 -13.75 -11.18
N ASN A 136 -23.22 -13.02 -10.58
CA ASN A 136 -24.54 -12.82 -11.15
C ASN A 136 -24.44 -12.18 -12.55
N PRO A 137 -24.96 -12.83 -13.63
CA PRO A 137 -24.88 -12.32 -15.00
C PRO A 137 -25.46 -10.91 -15.17
N GLN A 138 -26.48 -10.58 -14.40
CA GLN A 138 -27.15 -9.28 -14.48
C GLN A 138 -26.39 -8.15 -13.73
N LEU A 139 -25.40 -8.45 -12.91
CA LEU A 139 -24.59 -7.44 -12.24
C LEU A 139 -23.48 -6.97 -13.17
N GLN A 140 -23.62 -5.76 -13.69
CA GLN A 140 -22.57 -5.13 -14.49
C GLN A 140 -21.39 -4.71 -13.58
N ILE A 141 -20.20 -5.20 -13.90
CA ILE A 141 -18.95 -4.80 -13.26
C ILE A 141 -18.10 -4.05 -14.29
N ASN A 142 -17.74 -2.80 -13.98
CA ASN A 142 -16.99 -1.93 -14.90
C ASN A 142 -15.48 -2.08 -14.77
N GLY A 143 -14.99 -2.36 -13.57
CA GLY A 143 -13.55 -2.44 -13.34
C GLY A 143 -13.18 -2.97 -11.97
N LEU A 144 -11.91 -3.42 -11.88
CA LEU A 144 -11.23 -3.83 -10.67
C LEU A 144 -10.12 -2.80 -10.39
N ILE A 145 -10.24 -2.08 -9.29
CA ILE A 145 -9.22 -1.16 -8.83
C ILE A 145 -8.43 -1.85 -7.74
N LEU A 146 -7.12 -1.96 -7.91
CA LEU A 146 -6.23 -2.43 -6.86
C LEU A 146 -5.54 -1.23 -6.23
N ASP A 147 -5.97 -0.86 -5.04
CA ASP A 147 -5.27 0.14 -4.23
C ASP A 147 -4.11 -0.52 -3.49
N GLU A 148 -3.01 0.22 -3.32
CA GLU A 148 -1.74 -0.27 -2.76
C GLU A 148 -1.23 -1.55 -3.46
N ALA A 149 -1.23 -1.55 -4.81
CA ALA A 149 -0.86 -2.70 -5.63
C ALA A 149 0.56 -3.23 -5.38
N HIS A 150 1.46 -2.45 -4.73
CA HIS A 150 2.77 -2.93 -4.29
C HIS A 150 2.68 -4.12 -3.33
N CYS A 151 1.55 -4.32 -2.65
CA CYS A 151 1.31 -5.50 -1.82
C CYS A 151 1.41 -6.82 -2.60
N LEU A 152 1.19 -6.81 -3.91
CA LEU A 152 1.42 -7.97 -4.77
C LEU A 152 2.88 -8.44 -4.76
N VAL A 153 3.82 -7.50 -4.63
CA VAL A 153 5.27 -7.78 -4.75
C VAL A 153 5.92 -7.97 -3.39
N GLN A 154 5.56 -7.13 -2.42
CA GLN A 154 6.26 -7.02 -1.14
C GLN A 154 5.64 -7.87 -0.03
N TRP A 155 4.31 -7.93 0.02
CA TRP A 155 3.56 -8.57 1.10
C TRP A 155 2.67 -9.72 0.63
N GLY A 156 2.46 -9.84 -0.69
CA GLY A 156 1.53 -10.80 -1.26
C GLY A 156 1.86 -12.26 -0.95
N ASP A 157 3.14 -12.59 -0.77
CA ASP A 157 3.54 -13.98 -0.55
C ASP A 157 3.30 -14.46 0.88
N THR A 158 3.47 -13.59 1.87
CA THR A 158 3.45 -13.99 3.29
C THR A 158 2.35 -13.35 4.10
N PHE A 159 2.04 -12.07 3.82
CA PHE A 159 1.05 -11.32 4.60
C PHE A 159 -0.36 -11.43 4.00
N ARG A 160 -0.48 -11.40 2.66
CA ARG A 160 -1.76 -11.44 1.95
C ARG A 160 -1.70 -12.34 0.72
N PRO A 161 -1.61 -13.68 0.89
CA PRO A 161 -1.50 -14.63 -0.23
C PRO A 161 -2.62 -14.51 -1.28
N ALA A 162 -3.80 -14.03 -0.86
CA ALA A 162 -4.95 -13.84 -1.73
C ALA A 162 -4.69 -12.85 -2.90
N TYR A 163 -3.73 -11.90 -2.73
CA TYR A 163 -3.36 -10.98 -3.82
C TYR A 163 -2.86 -11.70 -5.07
N ARG A 164 -2.14 -12.82 -4.92
CA ARG A 164 -1.60 -13.57 -6.05
C ARG A 164 -2.66 -14.20 -6.95
N ARG A 165 -3.89 -14.36 -6.44
CA ARG A 165 -5.04 -14.91 -7.17
C ARG A 165 -5.81 -13.86 -7.97
N LEU A 166 -5.57 -12.56 -7.70
CA LEU A 166 -6.34 -11.46 -8.31
C LEU A 166 -6.16 -11.37 -9.82
N GLY A 167 -5.06 -11.87 -10.38
CA GLY A 167 -4.83 -11.92 -11.83
C GLY A 167 -5.82 -12.76 -12.61
N THR A 168 -6.48 -13.73 -11.96
CA THR A 168 -7.47 -14.60 -12.61
C THR A 168 -8.91 -14.14 -12.37
N VAL A 169 -9.13 -13.13 -11.51
CA VAL A 169 -10.48 -12.65 -11.14
C VAL A 169 -11.25 -12.11 -12.33
N ARG A 170 -10.59 -11.30 -13.18
CA ARG A 170 -11.24 -10.71 -14.37
C ARG A 170 -11.78 -11.79 -15.29
N GLU A 171 -10.95 -12.74 -15.68
CA GLU A 171 -11.31 -13.82 -16.59
C GLU A 171 -12.44 -14.70 -16.01
N ALA A 172 -12.35 -15.01 -14.70
CA ALA A 172 -13.37 -15.83 -14.03
C ALA A 172 -14.72 -15.09 -13.90
N LEU A 173 -14.72 -13.79 -13.64
CA LEU A 173 -15.94 -12.99 -13.62
C LEU A 173 -16.56 -12.86 -15.04
N LEU A 174 -15.74 -12.62 -16.05
CA LEU A 174 -16.20 -12.49 -17.43
C LEU A 174 -16.91 -13.75 -17.96
N LYS A 175 -16.49 -14.95 -17.51
CA LYS A 175 -17.18 -16.21 -17.84
C LYS A 175 -18.66 -16.23 -17.40
N SER A 176 -19.01 -15.46 -16.39
CA SER A 176 -20.38 -15.35 -15.86
C SER A 176 -21.17 -14.15 -16.41
N LYS A 177 -20.55 -13.32 -17.27
CA LYS A 177 -21.17 -12.11 -17.81
C LYS A 177 -21.65 -12.29 -19.24
N PRO A 178 -22.59 -11.45 -19.71
CA PRO A 178 -23.03 -11.48 -21.11
C PRO A 178 -21.85 -11.29 -22.07
N PRO A 179 -21.94 -11.86 -23.30
CA PRO A 179 -20.96 -11.61 -24.35
C PRO A 179 -20.71 -10.12 -24.58
N GLY A 180 -19.46 -9.71 -24.76
CA GLY A 180 -19.07 -8.30 -24.92
C GLY A 180 -18.92 -7.50 -23.63
N ALA A 181 -19.17 -8.10 -22.45
CA ALA A 181 -18.86 -7.45 -21.18
C ALA A 181 -17.34 -7.17 -21.08
N LYS A 182 -17.00 -5.99 -20.53
CA LYS A 182 -15.63 -5.55 -20.35
C LYS A 182 -15.39 -5.15 -18.90
N ILE A 183 -14.31 -5.67 -18.32
CA ILE A 183 -13.85 -5.33 -16.96
C ILE A 183 -12.40 -4.87 -17.10
N SER A 184 -12.14 -3.58 -16.86
CA SER A 184 -10.78 -3.06 -16.83
C SER A 184 -10.11 -3.28 -15.46
N ILE A 185 -8.77 -3.31 -15.43
CA ILE A 185 -7.99 -3.40 -14.19
C ILE A 185 -7.13 -2.14 -14.09
N ALA A 186 -7.22 -1.44 -12.96
CA ALA A 186 -6.32 -0.34 -12.66
C ALA A 186 -5.58 -0.57 -11.34
N ALA A 187 -4.26 -0.62 -11.41
CA ALA A 187 -3.39 -0.83 -10.26
C ALA A 187 -2.79 0.49 -9.79
N PHE A 188 -3.11 0.89 -8.56
CA PHE A 188 -2.62 2.11 -7.93
C PHE A 188 -1.58 1.78 -6.86
N THR A 189 -0.46 2.48 -6.88
CA THR A 189 0.56 2.38 -5.84
C THR A 189 1.30 3.70 -5.68
N ALA A 190 1.84 3.94 -4.47
CA ALA A 190 2.74 5.06 -4.26
C ALA A 190 4.20 4.73 -4.60
N THR A 191 4.55 3.45 -4.54
CA THR A 191 5.94 2.98 -4.60
C THR A 191 6.01 1.68 -5.39
N ALA A 192 6.57 1.75 -6.59
CA ALA A 192 6.90 0.57 -7.39
C ALA A 192 8.16 0.87 -8.21
N ASP A 193 9.25 0.16 -7.93
CA ASP A 193 10.43 0.15 -8.76
C ASP A 193 10.14 -0.55 -10.11
N PRO A 194 11.01 -0.45 -11.11
CA PRO A 194 10.77 -1.03 -12.44
C PRO A 194 10.46 -2.53 -12.42
N LEU A 195 11.06 -3.27 -11.49
CA LEU A 195 10.81 -4.70 -11.35
C LEU A 195 9.42 -4.96 -10.76
N ALA A 196 9.03 -4.20 -9.72
CA ALA A 196 7.69 -4.27 -9.15
C ALA A 196 6.61 -3.91 -10.17
N GLN A 197 6.84 -2.89 -11.01
CA GLN A 197 5.93 -2.51 -12.10
C GLN A 197 5.69 -3.68 -13.07
N LYS A 198 6.77 -4.36 -13.48
CA LYS A 198 6.71 -5.53 -14.34
C LYS A 198 5.92 -6.68 -13.68
N ILE A 199 6.23 -6.99 -12.43
CA ILE A 199 5.54 -8.06 -11.68
C ILE A 199 4.04 -7.75 -11.51
N ILE A 200 3.68 -6.52 -11.15
CA ILE A 200 2.27 -6.10 -11.02
C ILE A 200 1.54 -6.30 -12.34
N SER A 201 2.11 -5.82 -13.45
CA SER A 201 1.49 -5.95 -14.77
C SER A 201 1.32 -7.41 -15.20
N GLN A 202 2.31 -8.26 -14.93
CA GLN A 202 2.28 -9.68 -15.25
C GLN A 202 1.27 -10.46 -14.40
N VAL A 203 1.32 -10.28 -13.07
CA VAL A 203 0.42 -11.00 -12.14
C VAL A 203 -1.04 -10.61 -12.37
N LEU A 204 -1.33 -9.34 -12.64
CA LEU A 204 -2.69 -8.88 -12.94
C LEU A 204 -3.13 -9.12 -14.38
N LYS A 205 -2.23 -9.62 -15.24
CA LYS A 205 -2.50 -9.83 -16.66
C LYS A 205 -3.08 -8.56 -17.31
N LEU A 206 -2.42 -7.40 -17.08
CA LEU A 206 -2.86 -6.13 -17.65
C LEU A 206 -2.72 -6.17 -19.17
N ASP A 207 -3.79 -5.81 -19.90
CA ASP A 207 -3.81 -5.77 -21.37
C ASP A 207 -3.46 -4.36 -21.85
N LYS A 208 -2.27 -4.20 -22.44
CA LYS A 208 -1.77 -2.92 -23.00
C LYS A 208 -2.07 -1.73 -22.09
N PRO A 209 -1.62 -1.76 -20.81
CA PRO A 209 -2.01 -0.76 -19.85
C PRO A 209 -1.46 0.63 -20.18
N ASP A 210 -2.27 1.65 -19.93
CA ASP A 210 -1.75 3.01 -19.83
C ASP A 210 -0.90 3.12 -18.55
N ILE A 211 0.35 3.62 -18.65
CA ILE A 211 1.28 3.71 -17.52
C ILE A 211 1.47 5.17 -17.14
N PHE A 212 1.05 5.52 -15.92
CA PHE A 212 1.20 6.85 -15.36
C PHE A 212 2.23 6.83 -14.24
N LYS A 213 3.34 7.55 -14.39
CA LYS A 213 4.42 7.64 -13.40
C LYS A 213 4.61 9.09 -12.98
N ILE A 214 4.37 9.35 -11.69
CA ILE A 214 4.57 10.67 -11.11
C ILE A 214 5.85 10.63 -10.30
N ASN A 215 6.74 11.56 -10.59
CA ASN A 215 8.01 11.70 -9.89
C ASN A 215 7.77 11.86 -8.37
N PRO A 216 8.29 10.97 -7.50
CA PRO A 216 8.11 11.04 -6.05
C PRO A 216 8.93 12.13 -5.37
N TYR A 217 9.74 12.88 -6.10
CA TYR A 217 10.58 13.93 -5.54
C TYR A 217 9.75 15.00 -4.83
N ARG A 218 10.17 15.35 -3.67
CA ARG A 218 9.54 16.35 -2.81
C ARG A 218 10.58 17.36 -2.36
N GLN A 219 10.60 18.52 -3.02
CA GLN A 219 11.55 19.61 -2.72
C GLN A 219 11.46 20.12 -1.27
N ASN A 220 10.32 19.91 -0.63
CA ASN A 220 10.07 20.35 0.75
C ASN A 220 10.41 19.29 1.81
N LEU A 221 10.95 18.12 1.44
CA LEU A 221 11.37 17.09 2.39
C LEU A 221 12.90 17.00 2.47
N ASN A 222 13.44 17.18 3.67
CA ASN A 222 14.87 17.18 3.97
C ASN A 222 15.30 15.82 4.57
N PRO A 223 15.71 14.83 3.78
CA PRO A 223 16.17 13.55 4.30
C PRO A 223 17.57 13.66 4.89
N ILE A 224 17.71 13.16 6.12
CA ILE A 224 18.94 13.18 6.91
C ILE A 224 19.15 11.78 7.50
N VAL A 225 20.33 11.21 7.36
CA VAL A 225 20.70 9.95 8.03
C VAL A 225 21.81 10.23 9.03
N ARG A 226 21.64 9.79 10.27
CA ARG A 226 22.64 9.94 11.33
C ARG A 226 23.01 8.62 11.97
N ILE A 227 24.30 8.44 12.21
CA ILE A 227 24.84 7.31 12.94
C ILE A 227 24.65 7.56 14.44
N ALA A 228 24.02 6.59 15.10
CA ALA A 228 23.94 6.51 16.55
C ALA A 228 24.95 5.45 17.03
N TRP A 229 25.99 5.90 17.72
CA TRP A 229 27.08 5.01 18.16
C TRP A 229 26.66 4.04 19.25
N THR A 230 25.68 4.41 20.07
CA THR A 230 25.18 3.58 21.16
C THR A 230 23.66 3.68 21.25
N PRO A 231 22.96 2.70 21.89
CA PRO A 231 21.52 2.80 22.14
C PRO A 231 21.13 4.05 22.94
N LYS A 232 21.96 4.45 23.92
CA LYS A 232 21.76 5.70 24.70
C LYS A 232 21.92 6.94 23.80
N GLY A 233 22.96 6.95 22.95
CA GLY A 233 23.19 8.02 21.97
C GLY A 233 22.05 8.16 20.96
N ARG A 234 21.43 7.03 20.53
CA ARG A 234 20.25 7.04 19.66
C ARG A 234 19.07 7.75 20.33
N LYS A 235 18.77 7.45 21.58
CA LYS A 235 17.74 8.14 22.36
C LYS A 235 18.04 9.62 22.53
N GLN A 236 19.30 9.96 22.82
CA GLN A 236 19.72 11.36 22.99
C GLN A 236 19.59 12.16 21.68
N GLN A 237 19.94 11.57 20.52
CA GLN A 237 19.74 12.20 19.23
C GLN A 237 18.25 12.44 18.94
N LEU A 238 17.38 11.49 19.29
CA LEU A 238 15.93 11.67 19.18
C LEU A 238 15.43 12.84 20.05
N LEU A 239 15.82 12.90 21.34
CA LEU A 239 15.43 14.00 22.22
C LEU A 239 15.89 15.34 21.68
N ASN A 240 17.15 15.47 21.31
CA ASN A 240 17.70 16.70 20.75
C ASN A 240 16.96 17.14 19.47
N PHE A 241 16.50 16.15 18.67
CA PHE A 241 15.74 16.44 17.46
C PHE A 241 14.34 16.98 17.78
N ILE A 242 13.63 16.38 18.73
CA ILE A 242 12.29 16.80 19.16
C ILE A 242 12.36 18.15 19.86
N GLN A 243 13.33 18.37 20.76
CA GLN A 243 13.50 19.62 21.51
C GLN A 243 13.69 20.85 20.59
N LYS A 244 14.35 20.67 19.46
CA LYS A 244 14.53 21.73 18.45
C LYS A 244 13.25 22.03 17.66
N ARG A 245 12.16 21.24 17.84
CA ARG A 245 10.89 21.32 17.08
C ARG A 245 9.68 21.41 18.01
N PRO A 246 9.66 22.34 18.98
CA PRO A 246 8.55 22.46 19.91
C PRO A 246 7.26 22.76 19.15
N LYS A 247 6.15 22.17 19.60
CA LYS A 247 4.81 22.35 19.03
C LYS A 247 4.63 21.89 17.57
N GLN A 248 5.63 21.21 16.97
CA GLN A 248 5.50 20.68 15.63
C GLN A 248 4.96 19.25 15.64
N VAL A 249 4.05 18.97 14.70
CA VAL A 249 3.46 17.63 14.51
C VAL A 249 4.47 16.70 13.85
N GLY A 250 4.57 15.47 14.36
CA GLY A 250 5.52 14.49 13.83
C GLY A 250 5.12 13.04 14.00
N LEU A 251 5.98 12.16 13.49
CA LEU A 251 5.86 10.70 13.60
C LEU A 251 7.21 10.07 13.91
N ILE A 252 7.22 9.07 14.80
CA ILE A 252 8.40 8.27 15.11
C ILE A 252 8.13 6.83 14.73
N TYR A 253 8.85 6.32 13.73
CA TYR A 253 8.74 4.94 13.27
C TYR A 253 9.72 4.02 13.97
N VAL A 254 9.19 2.90 14.46
CA VAL A 254 9.92 1.75 14.99
C VAL A 254 9.47 0.48 14.29
N ARG A 255 10.20 -0.63 14.45
CA ARG A 255 9.90 -1.86 13.68
C ARG A 255 9.07 -2.89 14.43
N THR A 256 8.99 -2.83 15.77
CA THR A 256 8.20 -3.79 16.57
C THR A 256 7.16 -3.09 17.46
N ARG A 257 6.13 -3.86 17.84
CA ARG A 257 5.12 -3.40 18.82
C ARG A 257 5.76 -3.02 20.14
N LYS A 258 6.63 -3.90 20.65
CA LYS A 258 7.37 -3.68 21.90
C LYS A 258 8.22 -2.42 21.87
N ASP A 259 8.90 -2.14 20.75
CA ASP A 259 9.67 -0.90 20.60
C ASP A 259 8.76 0.33 20.64
N SER A 260 7.55 0.27 20.05
CA SER A 260 6.64 1.42 20.06
C SER A 260 6.12 1.72 21.47
N GLU A 261 5.75 0.68 22.21
CA GLU A 261 5.29 0.80 23.60
C GLU A 261 6.43 1.31 24.51
N TYR A 262 7.60 0.68 24.41
CA TYR A 262 8.77 1.04 25.21
C TYR A 262 9.24 2.50 24.95
N LEU A 263 9.39 2.87 23.68
CA LEU A 263 9.87 4.21 23.33
C LEU A 263 8.84 5.28 23.64
N SER A 264 7.55 5.00 23.47
CA SER A 264 6.46 5.91 23.86
C SER A 264 6.46 6.15 25.36
N GLN A 265 6.54 5.08 26.17
CA GLN A 265 6.59 5.19 27.63
C GLN A 265 7.81 5.99 28.09
N TRP A 266 8.99 5.70 27.54
CA TRP A 266 10.21 6.43 27.85
C TRP A 266 10.10 7.93 27.50
N LEU A 267 9.46 8.29 26.39
CA LEU A 267 9.21 9.69 26.02
C LEU A 267 8.22 10.38 26.99
N ILE A 268 7.20 9.68 27.45
CA ILE A 268 6.27 10.18 28.47
C ILE A 268 7.01 10.49 29.78
N GLU A 269 7.89 9.59 30.21
CA GLU A 269 8.75 9.79 31.42
C GLU A 269 9.70 10.98 31.24
N ASN A 270 10.05 11.36 30.00
CA ASN A 270 10.83 12.56 29.68
C ASN A 270 9.95 13.79 29.40
N GLY A 271 8.66 13.78 29.79
CA GLY A 271 7.77 14.94 29.76
C GLY A 271 7.05 15.19 28.45
N TYR A 272 7.06 14.23 27.49
CA TYR A 272 6.36 14.40 26.22
C TYR A 272 4.98 13.74 26.23
N GLN A 273 3.99 14.43 25.66
CA GLN A 273 2.66 13.85 25.40
C GLN A 273 2.70 13.10 24.07
N THR A 274 2.71 11.79 24.14
CA THR A 274 2.74 10.89 22.97
C THR A 274 1.95 9.61 23.23
N ALA A 275 1.75 8.78 22.23
CA ALA A 275 1.15 7.47 22.35
C ALA A 275 1.86 6.44 21.47
N SER A 276 1.80 5.16 21.85
CA SER A 276 2.22 4.05 20.98
C SER A 276 1.10 3.66 20.03
N TYR A 277 1.43 3.35 18.76
CA TYR A 277 0.46 2.86 17.79
C TYR A 277 0.99 1.67 16.99
N HIS A 278 0.24 0.56 17.01
CA HIS A 278 0.58 -0.66 16.28
C HIS A 278 -0.66 -1.52 16.04
N ALA A 279 -0.54 -2.51 15.16
CA ALA A 279 -1.64 -3.39 14.77
C ALA A 279 -2.19 -4.29 15.91
N GLY A 280 -1.48 -4.39 17.05
CA GLY A 280 -1.93 -5.12 18.22
C GLY A 280 -2.93 -4.39 19.10
N LEU A 281 -3.12 -3.08 18.90
CA LEU A 281 -4.12 -2.29 19.60
C LEU A 281 -5.54 -2.61 19.08
N SER A 282 -6.52 -2.51 19.96
CA SER A 282 -7.93 -2.64 19.58
C SER A 282 -8.33 -1.54 18.58
N PRO A 283 -9.37 -1.75 17.76
CA PRO A 283 -9.88 -0.72 16.86
C PRO A 283 -10.29 0.57 17.56
N ALA A 284 -10.81 0.48 18.80
CA ALA A 284 -11.20 1.63 19.59
C ALA A 284 -9.99 2.46 20.04
N GLU A 285 -8.94 1.81 20.55
CA GLU A 285 -7.68 2.48 20.93
C GLU A 285 -7.03 3.15 19.73
N ARG A 286 -6.96 2.46 18.59
CA ARG A 286 -6.40 3.03 17.35
C ARG A 286 -7.13 4.31 16.95
N ARG A 287 -8.47 4.29 16.88
CA ARG A 287 -9.30 5.47 16.55
C ARG A 287 -9.12 6.61 17.54
N ASN A 288 -9.00 6.30 18.84
CA ASN A 288 -8.77 7.34 19.87
C ASN A 288 -7.42 8.04 19.70
N ILE A 289 -6.34 7.28 19.44
CA ILE A 289 -5.01 7.83 19.20
C ILE A 289 -5.01 8.68 17.92
N GLU A 290 -5.61 8.19 16.85
CA GLU A 290 -5.77 8.92 15.58
C GLU A 290 -6.52 10.24 15.78
N ALA A 291 -7.65 10.22 16.47
CA ALA A 291 -8.44 11.42 16.76
C ALA A 291 -7.66 12.45 17.61
N ASN A 292 -6.94 11.98 18.65
CA ASN A 292 -6.12 12.85 19.48
C ASN A 292 -4.95 13.48 18.72
N TRP A 293 -4.32 12.72 17.80
CA TRP A 293 -3.23 13.24 16.97
C TRP A 293 -3.75 14.19 15.88
N LEU A 294 -4.86 13.86 15.22
CA LEU A 294 -5.50 14.74 14.23
C LEU A 294 -5.97 16.04 14.88
N GLY A 295 -6.57 15.96 16.06
CA GLY A 295 -7.04 17.12 16.84
C GLY A 295 -5.94 17.90 17.55
N GLY A 296 -4.67 17.49 17.47
CA GLY A 296 -3.53 18.20 18.06
C GLY A 296 -3.40 18.06 19.58
N LYS A 297 -4.16 17.17 20.24
CA LYS A 297 -3.99 16.86 21.66
C LYS A 297 -2.65 16.17 21.94
N ILE A 298 -2.20 15.32 21.02
CA ILE A 298 -0.84 14.78 20.99
C ILE A 298 -0.16 15.25 19.71
N LEU A 299 1.07 15.73 19.84
CA LEU A 299 1.81 16.30 18.71
C LEU A 299 2.49 15.23 17.85
N PHE A 300 2.88 14.12 18.44
CA PHE A 300 3.51 13.03 17.71
C PHE A 300 3.16 11.66 18.28
N VAL A 301 3.31 10.64 17.46
CA VAL A 301 3.00 9.24 17.79
C VAL A 301 4.23 8.38 17.53
N VAL A 302 4.52 7.45 18.44
CA VAL A 302 5.51 6.40 18.25
C VAL A 302 4.82 5.19 17.64
N CYS A 303 5.17 4.82 16.41
CA CYS A 303 4.36 3.87 15.67
C CYS A 303 5.18 2.85 14.87
N THR A 304 4.52 1.74 14.54
CA THR A 304 4.97 0.83 13.48
C THR A 304 4.40 1.28 12.12
N CYS A 305 4.74 0.58 11.04
CA CYS A 305 4.16 0.80 9.70
C CYS A 305 2.62 0.76 9.66
N ALA A 306 1.97 0.24 10.72
CA ALA A 306 0.52 0.22 10.84
C ALA A 306 -0.12 1.62 10.93
N PHE A 307 0.64 2.65 11.38
CA PHE A 307 0.14 4.01 11.49
C PHE A 307 0.28 4.78 10.19
N GLY A 308 -0.76 5.48 9.85
CA GLY A 308 -0.73 6.50 8.79
C GLY A 308 -1.28 6.03 7.44
N MET A 309 -1.44 4.72 7.16
CA MET A 309 -2.18 4.29 5.99
C MET A 309 -3.66 4.67 6.15
N GLY A 310 -4.13 5.58 5.27
CA GLY A 310 -5.50 6.12 5.37
C GLY A 310 -5.65 7.39 6.22
N ILE A 311 -4.63 7.83 6.96
CA ILE A 311 -4.69 9.06 7.74
C ILE A 311 -4.18 10.23 6.89
N ASN A 312 -4.98 11.30 6.78
CA ASN A 312 -4.62 12.50 6.05
C ASN A 312 -4.46 13.69 7.00
N LYS A 313 -3.20 14.00 7.35
CA LYS A 313 -2.81 15.20 8.10
C LYS A 313 -1.76 15.93 7.28
N SER A 314 -2.06 17.15 6.87
CA SER A 314 -1.23 17.92 5.93
C SER A 314 -0.01 18.58 6.58
N ASP A 315 -0.12 18.91 7.86
CA ASP A 315 0.82 19.73 8.63
C ASP A 315 1.89 18.95 9.40
N VAL A 316 2.16 17.70 9.04
CA VAL A 316 3.27 16.92 9.63
C VAL A 316 4.60 17.56 9.25
N ARG A 317 5.36 18.04 10.25
CA ARG A 317 6.61 18.77 10.04
C ARG A 317 7.84 17.91 10.11
N TRP A 318 7.74 16.71 10.69
CA TRP A 318 8.86 15.81 10.76
C TRP A 318 8.46 14.34 10.85
N VAL A 319 9.35 13.50 10.32
CA VAL A 319 9.30 12.05 10.47
C VAL A 319 10.65 11.57 10.98
N VAL A 320 10.66 10.77 12.02
CA VAL A 320 11.87 10.11 12.52
C VAL A 320 11.74 8.60 12.35
N HIS A 321 12.68 7.98 11.66
CA HIS A 321 12.91 6.54 11.73
C HIS A 321 13.89 6.28 12.89
N PHE A 322 13.35 5.96 14.05
CA PHE A 322 14.18 5.51 15.19
C PHE A 322 14.85 4.17 14.85
N HIS A 323 14.16 3.33 14.07
CA HIS A 323 14.71 2.17 13.39
C HIS A 323 14.38 2.29 11.90
N ALA A 324 15.40 2.21 11.06
CA ALA A 324 15.23 2.27 9.61
C ALA A 324 14.30 1.18 9.07
N PRO A 325 13.48 1.45 8.05
CA PRO A 325 12.68 0.44 7.36
C PRO A 325 13.57 -0.57 6.61
N HIS A 326 13.01 -1.73 6.28
CA HIS A 326 13.73 -2.74 5.53
C HIS A 326 13.76 -2.48 4.03
N LEU A 327 12.75 -1.76 3.51
CA LEU A 327 12.57 -1.52 2.09
C LEU A 327 12.55 -0.01 1.78
N LEU A 328 13.12 0.38 0.62
CA LEU A 328 13.03 1.77 0.14
C LEU A 328 11.60 2.22 -0.09
N SER A 329 10.73 1.32 -0.52
CA SER A 329 9.30 1.60 -0.72
C SER A 329 8.59 1.96 0.58
N GLU A 330 8.89 1.25 1.68
CA GLU A 330 8.39 1.60 3.02
C GLU A 330 8.91 2.98 3.42
N TYR A 331 10.21 3.23 3.20
CA TYR A 331 10.83 4.52 3.49
C TYR A 331 10.10 5.68 2.79
N VAL A 332 9.93 5.59 1.46
CA VAL A 332 9.26 6.63 0.67
C VAL A 332 7.80 6.81 1.09
N GLN A 333 7.13 5.74 1.44
CA GLN A 333 5.74 5.76 1.92
C GLN A 333 5.61 6.43 3.30
N GLU A 334 6.55 6.17 4.22
CA GLU A 334 6.59 6.72 5.57
C GLU A 334 6.97 8.22 5.54
N ILE A 335 8.00 8.61 4.78
CA ILE A 335 8.38 10.03 4.64
C ILE A 335 7.34 10.85 3.85
N GLY A 336 6.62 10.21 2.92
CA GLY A 336 5.54 10.83 2.14
C GLY A 336 4.36 11.34 2.98
N ARG A 337 4.37 11.09 4.30
CA ARG A 337 3.38 11.62 5.24
C ARG A 337 3.69 13.04 5.67
N ALA A 338 4.96 13.44 5.61
CA ALA A 338 5.39 14.78 6.00
C ALA A 338 5.15 15.82 4.89
N GLY A 339 4.92 17.05 5.28
CA GLY A 339 4.86 18.20 4.39
C GLY A 339 3.85 18.12 3.25
N ARG A 340 2.69 17.50 3.44
CA ARG A 340 1.66 17.38 2.38
C ARG A 340 1.05 18.72 1.97
N ASP A 341 1.18 19.72 2.81
CA ASP A 341 0.79 21.11 2.52
C ASP A 341 1.85 21.90 1.73
N GLY A 342 2.94 21.26 1.30
CA GLY A 342 4.04 21.87 0.56
C GLY A 342 5.06 22.62 1.43
N LYS A 343 4.81 22.76 2.74
CA LYS A 343 5.76 23.43 3.65
C LYS A 343 6.94 22.51 3.99
N PRO A 344 8.11 23.05 4.34
CA PRO A 344 9.29 22.27 4.69
C PRO A 344 9.00 21.26 5.82
N ALA A 345 9.60 20.08 5.70
CA ALA A 345 9.52 19.03 6.70
C ALA A 345 10.81 18.21 6.73
N ASP A 346 11.25 17.83 7.92
CA ASP A 346 12.48 17.09 8.13
C ASP A 346 12.24 15.60 8.26
N VAL A 347 13.14 14.80 7.68
CA VAL A 347 13.14 13.35 7.79
C VAL A 347 14.46 12.90 8.40
N LEU A 348 14.43 12.43 9.64
CA LEU A 348 15.61 11.89 10.30
C LEU A 348 15.57 10.37 10.34
N THR A 349 16.62 9.72 9.86
CA THR A 349 16.81 8.28 10.00
C THR A 349 18.02 7.99 10.88
N LEU A 350 17.80 7.29 11.99
CA LEU A 350 18.85 6.89 12.91
C LEU A 350 19.29 5.46 12.60
N ILE A 351 20.59 5.26 12.41
CA ILE A 351 21.19 3.94 12.15
C ILE A 351 22.26 3.63 13.18
N SER A 352 22.46 2.34 13.50
CA SER A 352 23.58 1.89 14.32
C SER A 352 24.91 2.16 13.61
N GLU A 353 25.98 2.23 14.36
CA GLU A 353 27.31 2.32 13.78
C GLU A 353 27.62 1.07 12.91
N PRO A 354 28.43 1.24 11.83
CA PRO A 354 28.58 0.21 10.79
C PRO A 354 29.18 -1.11 11.28
N THR A 355 30.04 -1.08 12.33
CA THR A 355 30.70 -2.30 12.82
C THR A 355 29.75 -3.19 13.61
N GLY A 356 28.74 -2.62 14.28
CA GLY A 356 27.80 -3.30 15.19
C GLY A 356 28.48 -3.71 16.49
N PHE A 357 29.64 -3.13 16.83
CA PHE A 357 30.34 -3.42 18.07
C PHE A 357 29.72 -2.69 19.27
N LEU A 358 29.39 -1.42 19.11
CA LEU A 358 28.76 -0.59 20.15
C LEU A 358 27.23 -0.67 20.15
N ASP A 359 26.62 -0.86 18.97
CA ASP A 359 25.19 -1.06 18.80
C ASP A 359 24.92 -2.06 17.67
N SER A 360 24.68 -3.33 18.02
CA SER A 360 24.34 -4.39 17.07
C SER A 360 22.85 -4.42 16.67
N GLY A 361 22.05 -3.51 17.18
CA GLY A 361 20.58 -3.57 17.07
C GLY A 361 20.06 -3.61 15.64
N ASP A 362 20.60 -2.80 14.74
CA ASP A 362 20.15 -2.80 13.33
C ASP A 362 20.58 -4.07 12.59
N LYS A 363 21.80 -4.57 12.84
CA LYS A 363 22.27 -5.86 12.28
C LYS A 363 21.42 -7.04 12.78
N GLN A 364 21.06 -7.05 14.06
CA GLN A 364 20.21 -8.11 14.63
C GLN A 364 18.81 -8.07 14.00
N ARG A 365 18.21 -6.87 13.82
CA ARG A 365 16.91 -6.73 13.15
C ARG A 365 16.96 -7.19 11.71
N GLN A 366 17.99 -6.82 10.96
CA GLN A 366 18.18 -7.28 9.58
C GLN A 366 18.32 -8.80 9.51
N LYS A 367 19.19 -9.38 10.34
CA LYS A 367 19.40 -10.83 10.41
C LYS A 367 18.11 -11.58 10.79
N PHE A 368 17.35 -11.05 11.74
CA PHE A 368 16.06 -11.63 12.13
C PHE A 368 15.07 -11.62 10.95
N PHE A 369 14.97 -10.51 10.22
CA PHE A 369 14.10 -10.41 9.05
C PHE A 369 14.49 -11.41 7.95
N GLU A 370 15.78 -11.51 7.63
CA GLU A 370 16.31 -12.48 6.67
C GLU A 370 16.05 -13.92 7.09
N GLN A 371 16.24 -14.24 8.38
CA GLN A 371 15.94 -15.56 8.94
C GLN A 371 14.44 -15.91 8.84
N GLN A 372 13.55 -14.95 9.14
CA GLN A 372 12.11 -15.17 9.01
C GLN A 372 11.72 -15.49 7.55
N LEU A 373 12.25 -14.76 6.58
CA LEU A 373 12.04 -15.04 5.16
C LEU A 373 12.53 -16.45 4.77
N GLN A 374 13.74 -16.83 5.22
CA GLN A 374 14.29 -18.15 4.95
C GLN A 374 13.45 -19.26 5.57
N LEU A 375 13.01 -19.10 6.82
CA LEU A 375 12.14 -20.06 7.51
C LEU A 375 10.81 -20.25 6.79
N GLN A 376 10.18 -19.15 6.33
CA GLN A 376 8.94 -19.21 5.56
C GLN A 376 9.15 -19.95 4.23
N GLN A 377 10.23 -19.65 3.50
CA GLN A 377 10.59 -20.35 2.27
C GLN A 377 10.84 -21.85 2.50
N GLN A 378 11.54 -22.22 3.59
CA GLN A 378 11.78 -23.61 3.94
C GLN A 378 10.49 -24.36 4.27
N LYS A 379 9.58 -23.73 5.06
CA LYS A 379 8.26 -24.28 5.35
C LYS A 379 7.46 -24.51 4.08
N ALA A 380 7.44 -23.52 3.19
CA ALA A 380 6.76 -23.62 1.92
C ALA A 380 7.30 -24.79 1.07
N ARG A 381 8.63 -24.92 0.92
CA ARG A 381 9.26 -26.02 0.19
C ARG A 381 8.91 -27.40 0.76
N LYS A 382 8.90 -27.54 2.09
CA LYS A 382 8.50 -28.81 2.74
C LYS A 382 7.04 -29.15 2.48
N LEU A 383 6.18 -28.15 2.41
CA LEU A 383 4.75 -28.34 2.19
C LEU A 383 4.44 -28.70 0.73
N VAL A 384 5.18 -28.14 -0.23
CA VAL A 384 5.01 -28.40 -1.67
C VAL A 384 4.98 -29.90 -1.99
N ASN A 385 5.88 -30.68 -1.40
CA ASN A 385 5.96 -32.13 -1.61
C ASN A 385 4.75 -32.90 -1.07
N LYS A 386 3.89 -32.26 -0.26
CA LYS A 386 2.66 -32.83 0.30
C LYS A 386 1.40 -32.35 -0.39
N LEU A 387 1.51 -31.32 -1.24
CA LEU A 387 0.37 -30.77 -1.96
C LEU A 387 0.10 -31.55 -3.23
N PRO A 388 -1.18 -31.75 -3.59
CA PRO A 388 -1.51 -32.35 -4.88
C PRO A 388 -1.09 -31.40 -6.01
N PRO A 389 -0.67 -31.94 -7.19
CA PRO A 389 -0.26 -31.11 -8.34
C PRO A 389 -1.33 -30.14 -8.82
N GLN A 390 -2.59 -30.47 -8.59
CA GLN A 390 -3.76 -29.60 -8.88
C GLN A 390 -4.74 -29.70 -7.71
N GLY A 391 -5.43 -28.61 -7.41
CA GLY A 391 -6.40 -28.62 -6.33
C GLY A 391 -7.15 -27.32 -6.14
N GLU A 392 -8.19 -27.39 -5.30
CA GLU A 392 -8.96 -26.24 -4.84
C GLU A 392 -8.37 -25.71 -3.54
N ILE A 393 -8.09 -24.41 -3.49
CA ILE A 393 -7.40 -23.78 -2.36
C ILE A 393 -8.17 -23.89 -1.04
N ASN A 394 -9.51 -23.79 -1.05
CA ASN A 394 -10.31 -23.85 0.19
C ASN A 394 -10.25 -25.25 0.83
N THR A 395 -10.22 -26.28 0.00
CA THR A 395 -10.04 -27.68 0.45
C THR A 395 -8.64 -27.91 1.00
N ILE A 396 -7.63 -27.38 0.33
CA ILE A 396 -6.22 -27.52 0.73
C ILE A 396 -5.92 -26.76 2.02
N ILE A 397 -6.45 -25.55 2.22
CA ILE A 397 -6.25 -24.78 3.47
C ILE A 397 -6.84 -25.52 4.68
N LYS A 398 -7.95 -26.23 4.52
CA LYS A 398 -8.53 -27.03 5.61
C LYS A 398 -7.60 -28.19 6.04
N GLN A 399 -6.90 -28.81 5.09
CA GLN A 399 -5.97 -29.88 5.35
C GLN A 399 -4.59 -29.38 5.81
N PHE A 400 -4.14 -28.27 5.26
CA PHE A 400 -2.84 -27.66 5.48
C PHE A 400 -2.98 -26.15 5.71
N PRO A 401 -3.13 -25.67 6.95
CA PRO A 401 -3.39 -24.24 7.23
C PRO A 401 -2.37 -23.26 6.61
N ASP A 402 -1.09 -23.64 6.52
CA ASP A 402 -0.02 -22.80 5.95
C ASP A 402 0.05 -22.86 4.41
N SER A 403 -0.83 -23.62 3.75
CA SER A 403 -0.78 -23.86 2.29
C SER A 403 -1.01 -22.58 1.48
N ALA A 404 -1.80 -21.62 1.95
CA ALA A 404 -2.01 -20.36 1.26
C ALA A 404 -0.70 -19.60 1.01
N VAL A 405 0.17 -19.54 2.02
CA VAL A 405 1.50 -18.91 1.92
C VAL A 405 2.41 -19.74 1.00
N ALA A 406 2.39 -21.07 1.12
CA ALA A 406 3.20 -21.95 0.29
C ALA A 406 2.83 -21.81 -1.20
N LEU A 407 1.53 -21.83 -1.53
CA LEU A 407 1.04 -21.65 -2.91
C LEU A 407 1.38 -20.26 -3.46
N SER A 408 1.31 -19.23 -2.63
CA SER A 408 1.71 -17.86 -3.02
C SER A 408 3.20 -17.78 -3.38
N LEU A 409 4.06 -18.39 -2.56
CA LEU A 409 5.50 -18.48 -2.82
C LEU A 409 5.82 -19.29 -4.09
N LEU A 410 5.11 -20.39 -4.32
CA LEU A 410 5.25 -21.16 -5.57
C LEU A 410 4.86 -20.32 -6.79
N HIS A 411 3.76 -19.58 -6.70
CA HIS A 411 3.33 -18.70 -7.78
C HIS A 411 4.36 -17.60 -8.05
N SER A 412 4.92 -16.97 -7.00
CA SER A 412 5.97 -15.95 -7.17
C SER A 412 7.26 -16.52 -7.75
N ASN A 413 7.53 -17.81 -7.55
CA ASN A 413 8.68 -18.53 -8.11
C ASN A 413 8.41 -19.10 -9.54
N GLY A 414 7.22 -18.87 -10.10
CA GLY A 414 6.84 -19.42 -11.40
C GLY A 414 6.60 -20.94 -11.41
N GLN A 415 6.47 -21.55 -10.24
CA GLN A 415 6.24 -22.99 -10.05
C GLN A 415 4.75 -23.35 -9.91
N LEU A 416 3.87 -22.35 -9.86
CA LEU A 416 2.43 -22.53 -9.76
C LEU A 416 1.73 -21.54 -10.68
N GLU A 417 0.68 -22.01 -11.34
CA GLU A 417 -0.28 -21.21 -12.07
C GLU A 417 -1.64 -21.28 -11.39
N TRP A 418 -2.30 -20.12 -11.25
CA TRP A 418 -3.71 -20.04 -10.88
C TRP A 418 -4.57 -20.20 -12.12
N LEU A 419 -5.34 -21.30 -12.21
CA LEU A 419 -6.26 -21.59 -13.31
C LEU A 419 -7.50 -20.68 -13.24
N ASP A 420 -7.95 -20.42 -12.03
CA ASP A 420 -8.95 -19.44 -11.65
C ASP A 420 -8.68 -19.00 -10.20
N PRO A 421 -9.50 -18.11 -9.57
CA PRO A 421 -9.22 -17.65 -8.21
C PRO A 421 -9.25 -18.74 -7.13
N PHE A 422 -9.72 -19.94 -7.45
CA PHE A 422 -9.94 -21.03 -6.47
C PHE A 422 -9.11 -22.28 -6.78
N HIS A 423 -8.67 -22.46 -8.02
CA HIS A 423 -7.96 -23.66 -8.48
C HIS A 423 -6.54 -23.33 -8.94
N TYR A 424 -5.62 -24.19 -8.59
CA TYR A 424 -4.21 -24.05 -8.99
C TYR A 424 -3.67 -25.30 -9.67
N SER A 425 -2.58 -25.13 -10.40
CA SER A 425 -1.76 -26.20 -10.96
C SER A 425 -0.29 -25.91 -10.66
N ILE A 426 0.43 -26.90 -10.13
CA ILE A 426 1.86 -26.84 -9.85
C ILE A 426 2.62 -27.38 -11.06
N SER A 427 3.57 -26.60 -11.59
CA SER A 427 4.47 -27.02 -12.66
C SER A 427 5.81 -27.46 -12.09
N SER A 428 6.44 -28.46 -12.75
CA SER A 428 7.75 -28.98 -12.36
C SER A 428 8.94 -28.06 -12.74
N GLN A 429 8.69 -26.96 -13.42
CA GLN A 429 9.75 -26.04 -13.84
C GLN A 429 10.19 -25.13 -12.69
N SER A 430 11.47 -25.22 -12.32
CA SER A 430 12.07 -24.32 -11.34
C SER A 430 12.53 -23.02 -12.00
N VAL A 431 11.90 -21.90 -11.70
CA VAL A 431 12.39 -20.57 -12.04
C VAL A 431 12.99 -19.92 -10.79
N ASN A 432 14.26 -19.49 -10.87
CA ASN A 432 15.00 -18.86 -9.78
C ASN A 432 14.48 -17.44 -9.48
N SER A 433 13.51 -17.26 -8.58
CA SER A 433 13.00 -15.92 -8.20
C SER A 433 13.29 -15.46 -6.77
N SER A 434 13.94 -16.29 -5.95
CA SER A 434 14.30 -15.95 -4.56
C SER A 434 15.25 -14.74 -4.40
N LYS A 435 15.79 -14.21 -5.51
CA LYS A 435 16.73 -13.07 -5.53
C LYS A 435 16.07 -11.72 -5.27
N THR A 436 14.76 -11.57 -5.54
CA THR A 436 14.10 -10.26 -5.62
C THR A 436 13.94 -9.56 -4.25
N GLN A 437 13.49 -10.28 -3.23
CA GLN A 437 13.28 -9.69 -1.89
C GLN A 437 14.60 -9.40 -1.15
N LEU A 438 15.60 -10.27 -1.31
CA LEU A 438 16.96 -10.04 -0.79
C LEU A 438 17.62 -8.83 -1.47
N GLN A 439 17.37 -8.63 -2.77
CA GLN A 439 17.91 -7.49 -3.51
C GLN A 439 17.26 -6.16 -3.08
N ALA A 440 15.96 -6.16 -2.79
CA ALA A 440 15.25 -4.99 -2.28
C ALA A 440 15.78 -4.53 -0.89
N GLY A 441 16.11 -5.47 0.01
CA GLY A 441 16.74 -5.15 1.30
C GLY A 441 18.13 -4.52 1.15
N LYS A 442 18.93 -4.99 0.17
CA LYS A 442 20.25 -4.40 -0.14
C LYS A 442 20.16 -2.96 -0.63
N GLN A 443 19.11 -2.60 -1.36
CA GLN A 443 18.92 -1.21 -1.81
C GLN A 443 18.72 -0.25 -0.62
N MET A 444 17.95 -0.64 0.40
CA MET A 444 17.80 0.19 1.59
C MET A 444 19.11 0.37 2.35
N THR A 445 19.88 -0.70 2.53
CA THR A 445 21.22 -0.63 3.15
C THR A 445 22.14 0.31 2.37
N SER A 446 22.14 0.23 1.04
CA SER A 446 22.90 1.14 0.18
C SER A 446 22.46 2.59 0.35
N TYR A 447 21.16 2.84 0.40
CA TYR A 447 20.61 4.19 0.64
C TYR A 447 21.07 4.79 1.97
N LEU A 448 21.12 3.99 3.04
CA LEU A 448 21.51 4.46 4.37
C LEU A 448 22.99 4.85 4.45
N THR A 449 23.86 4.25 3.65
CA THR A 449 25.32 4.43 3.69
C THR A 449 25.89 5.29 2.55
N ILE A 450 25.04 5.69 1.61
CA ILE A 450 25.47 6.42 0.41
C ILE A 450 26.01 7.81 0.76
N LYS A 451 27.01 8.27 -0.01
CA LYS A 451 27.61 9.62 0.07
C LYS A 451 27.12 10.59 -1.02
N GLN A 452 26.37 10.08 -2.01
CA GLN A 452 25.75 10.94 -3.03
C GLN A 452 24.38 11.44 -2.57
N CYS A 453 23.82 12.41 -3.30
CA CYS A 453 22.50 12.97 -3.05
C CYS A 453 21.44 11.88 -2.78
N ARG A 454 20.74 11.94 -1.65
CA ARG A 454 19.73 10.95 -1.24
C ARG A 454 18.55 10.90 -2.19
N TRP A 455 18.07 12.06 -2.66
CA TRP A 455 16.99 12.13 -3.63
C TRP A 455 17.39 11.55 -4.99
N ARG A 456 18.64 11.77 -5.44
CA ARG A 456 19.15 11.15 -6.67
C ARG A 456 19.11 9.63 -6.58
N PHE A 457 19.54 9.07 -5.45
CA PHE A 457 19.48 7.63 -5.23
C PHE A 457 18.04 7.11 -5.28
N LEU A 458 17.10 7.77 -4.57
CA LEU A 458 15.70 7.37 -4.53
C LEU A 458 15.08 7.42 -5.94
N LEU A 459 15.29 8.50 -6.68
CA LEU A 459 14.77 8.64 -8.04
C LEU A 459 15.26 7.52 -8.95
N ASN A 460 16.56 7.28 -8.96
CA ASN A 460 17.15 6.20 -9.76
C ASN A 460 16.61 4.82 -9.37
N ALA A 461 16.47 4.53 -8.06
CA ALA A 461 15.94 3.26 -7.57
C ALA A 461 14.51 3.02 -8.02
N PHE A 462 13.68 4.06 -8.16
CA PHE A 462 12.31 3.96 -8.65
C PHE A 462 12.16 4.15 -10.18
N GLY A 463 13.30 4.24 -10.91
CA GLY A 463 13.31 4.33 -12.36
C GLY A 463 12.89 5.70 -12.91
N PHE A 464 13.19 6.77 -12.17
CA PHE A 464 13.03 8.15 -12.62
C PHE A 464 14.38 8.75 -13.00
N GLU A 465 14.39 9.46 -14.10
CA GLU A 465 15.58 10.20 -14.55
C GLU A 465 15.76 11.46 -13.69
N THR A 466 17.02 11.79 -13.43
CA THR A 466 17.41 13.05 -12.80
C THR A 466 17.80 14.08 -13.88
N PRO A 467 17.65 15.38 -13.64
CA PRO A 467 17.93 16.42 -14.63
C PRO A 467 19.34 16.34 -15.24
N THR A 468 20.31 15.93 -14.43
CA THR A 468 21.71 15.68 -14.88
C THR A 468 22.29 14.49 -14.11
N VAL A 469 23.35 13.90 -14.64
CA VAL A 469 24.05 12.76 -14.01
C VAL A 469 24.56 13.11 -12.60
N ASN A 470 24.98 14.35 -12.37
CA ASN A 470 25.50 14.84 -11.07
C ASN A 470 24.47 15.71 -10.31
N TRP A 471 23.18 15.55 -10.62
CA TRP A 471 22.15 16.34 -9.96
C TRP A 471 22.17 16.17 -8.43
N CYS A 472 22.07 17.29 -7.73
CA CYS A 472 21.93 17.38 -6.28
C CYS A 472 20.65 18.13 -5.91
N CYS A 473 19.97 17.68 -4.86
CA CYS A 473 18.73 18.32 -4.43
C CYS A 473 18.94 19.62 -3.65
N GLY A 474 20.11 19.82 -3.06
CA GLY A 474 20.46 21.01 -2.27
C GLY A 474 19.82 21.08 -0.88
N HIS A 475 19.19 19.96 -0.38
CA HIS A 475 18.52 19.97 0.92
C HIS A 475 18.53 18.60 1.62
N CYS A 476 19.41 17.70 1.27
CA CYS A 476 19.68 16.48 2.04
C CYS A 476 21.08 16.57 2.68
N ASP A 477 21.31 15.77 3.71
CA ASP A 477 22.58 15.71 4.46
C ASP A 477 23.84 15.37 3.62
N ASN A 478 23.69 14.97 2.38
CA ASN A 478 24.80 14.71 1.44
C ASN A 478 24.96 15.83 0.37
N CYS A 479 24.12 16.87 0.42
CA CYS A 479 24.17 18.01 -0.50
C CYS A 479 24.51 19.34 0.20
N ASP A 480 24.47 19.35 1.54
CA ASP A 480 24.84 20.52 2.38
C ASP A 480 26.35 20.63 2.50
#